data_6851e93228ed67cc9748cc9106414916
#
_entry.id   6851e93228ed67cc9748cc9106414916
#
_cell.length_a   1.000
_cell.length_b   1.000
_cell.length_c   1.000
_cell.angle_alpha   90.00
_cell.angle_beta   90.00
_cell.angle_gamma   90.00
#
_symmetry.space_group_name_H-M   'P 1'
#
loop_
_entity.id
_entity.type
_entity.pdbx_description
1 polymer ?
#
loop_
_entity_poly.entity_id
_entity_poly.type
_entity_poly.pdbx_seq_one_letter_code
_entity_poly.pdbx_strand_id
1 'polypeptide(L)'
;ELYVAPGNSGTANVATNVNISETDFDAIKALVLDKNIELVVVGPEAPLVAGVHDYFLNDDDIKHISVIGPQKEAAELEGSKEFAKEFLFRHNIPTAAYESFTKETVEKGYKFLDTLNPPYVLKADGLAAGKGVVILKDLNEAKAELKSMLVDAKFGEASKKVVIEEFLDGIELSCFVLTDGKNYKML
;
A
#
# COMPACT_ATOMS: atom_id res chain seq x y z
N GLU A 1 -19.44 19.10 11.58
CA GLU A 1 -19.81 18.68 10.22
C GLU A 1 -18.77 17.68 9.69
N LEU A 2 -19.18 16.80 8.75
CA LEU A 2 -18.31 15.81 8.15
C LEU A 2 -18.13 16.12 6.65
N TYR A 3 -16.88 16.19 6.21
CA TYR A 3 -16.49 16.38 4.81
C TYR A 3 -15.72 15.15 4.31
N VAL A 4 -15.90 14.76 3.05
CA VAL A 4 -15.20 13.63 2.44
C VAL A 4 -14.63 14.07 1.08
N ALA A 5 -13.33 13.88 0.89
CA ALA A 5 -12.62 14.21 -0.34
C ALA A 5 -11.96 12.96 -0.96
N PRO A 6 -12.28 12.61 -2.21
CA PRO A 6 -13.29 13.23 -3.08
C PRO A 6 -14.73 12.82 -2.70
N GLY A 7 -14.91 11.74 -1.93
CA GLY A 7 -16.22 11.17 -1.62
C GLY A 7 -16.80 10.34 -2.77
N ASN A 8 -17.96 9.78 -2.54
CA ASN A 8 -18.72 8.96 -3.50
C ASN A 8 -20.23 9.07 -3.22
N SER A 9 -21.05 8.35 -3.97
CA SER A 9 -22.51 8.36 -3.78
C SER A 9 -22.98 7.83 -2.42
N GLY A 10 -22.21 6.94 -1.80
CA GLY A 10 -22.49 6.43 -0.45
C GLY A 10 -22.20 7.48 0.62
N THR A 11 -21.05 8.15 0.56
CA THR A 11 -20.66 9.18 1.51
C THR A 11 -21.54 10.43 1.42
N ALA A 12 -22.14 10.72 0.25
CA ALA A 12 -23.06 11.82 0.07
C ALA A 12 -24.34 11.73 0.93
N ASN A 13 -24.67 10.54 1.46
CA ASN A 13 -25.82 10.36 2.35
C ASN A 13 -25.54 10.77 3.79
N VAL A 14 -24.26 10.87 4.19
CA VAL A 14 -23.85 11.07 5.59
C VAL A 14 -22.86 12.22 5.76
N ALA A 15 -22.35 12.78 4.67
CA ALA A 15 -21.31 13.80 4.69
C ALA A 15 -21.42 14.74 3.48
N THR A 16 -20.67 15.83 3.50
CA THR A 16 -20.49 16.72 2.34
C THR A 16 -19.29 16.23 1.51
N ASN A 17 -19.53 15.74 0.29
CA ASN A 17 -18.45 15.41 -0.63
C ASN A 17 -17.83 16.68 -1.19
N VAL A 18 -16.50 16.74 -1.23
CA VAL A 18 -15.73 17.83 -1.83
C VAL A 18 -14.86 17.27 -2.94
N ASN A 19 -15.01 17.79 -4.15
CA ASN A 19 -14.27 17.30 -5.32
C ASN A 19 -12.80 17.74 -5.30
N ILE A 20 -12.03 17.12 -4.42
CA ILE A 20 -10.57 17.31 -4.25
C ILE A 20 -9.93 15.91 -4.33
N SER A 21 -8.86 15.79 -5.11
CA SER A 21 -8.06 14.56 -5.11
C SER A 21 -7.42 14.34 -3.74
N GLU A 22 -7.40 13.09 -3.28
CA GLU A 22 -6.77 12.69 -2.02
C GLU A 22 -5.25 12.92 -1.99
N THR A 23 -4.63 13.21 -3.13
CA THR A 23 -3.21 13.54 -3.25
C THR A 23 -2.94 15.01 -3.59
N ASP A 24 -3.97 15.85 -3.70
CA ASP A 24 -3.84 17.29 -3.84
C ASP A 24 -3.76 17.95 -2.45
N PHE A 25 -2.57 17.94 -1.86
CA PHE A 25 -2.37 18.37 -0.48
C PHE A 25 -2.62 19.87 -0.27
N ASP A 26 -2.35 20.70 -1.29
CA ASP A 26 -2.62 22.14 -1.21
C ASP A 26 -4.13 22.43 -1.18
N ALA A 27 -4.89 21.73 -2.02
CA ALA A 27 -6.35 21.85 -1.99
C ALA A 27 -6.95 21.27 -0.70
N ILE A 28 -6.37 20.20 -0.15
CA ILE A 28 -6.75 19.66 1.17
C ILE A 28 -6.47 20.68 2.27
N LYS A 29 -5.28 21.31 2.28
CA LYS A 29 -4.94 22.38 3.22
C LYS A 29 -5.95 23.53 3.15
N ALA A 30 -6.27 24.00 1.95
CA ALA A 30 -7.24 25.06 1.76
C ALA A 30 -8.63 24.71 2.33
N LEU A 31 -9.10 23.49 2.08
CA LEU A 31 -10.37 22.98 2.63
C LEU A 31 -10.36 22.92 4.16
N VAL A 32 -9.28 22.38 4.72
CA VAL A 32 -9.13 22.21 6.18
C VAL A 32 -9.18 23.56 6.90
N LEU A 33 -8.53 24.58 6.36
CA LEU A 33 -8.54 25.94 6.91
C LEU A 33 -9.89 26.62 6.70
N ASP A 34 -10.51 26.52 5.51
CA ASP A 34 -11.82 27.13 5.21
C ASP A 34 -12.95 26.59 6.11
N LYS A 35 -12.90 25.28 6.39
CA LYS A 35 -13.94 24.59 7.17
C LYS A 35 -13.59 24.45 8.66
N ASN A 36 -12.45 24.96 9.10
CA ASN A 36 -11.96 24.82 10.48
C ASN A 36 -11.96 23.35 10.93
N ILE A 37 -11.38 22.47 10.13
CA ILE A 37 -11.30 21.03 10.41
C ILE A 37 -10.28 20.80 11.53
N GLU A 38 -10.64 20.03 12.54
CA GLU A 38 -9.79 19.71 13.70
C GLU A 38 -9.19 18.30 13.62
N LEU A 39 -9.80 17.42 12.81
CA LEU A 39 -9.40 16.04 12.67
C LEU A 39 -9.49 15.59 11.21
N VAL A 40 -8.42 15.01 10.70
CA VAL A 40 -8.36 14.38 9.38
C VAL A 40 -8.19 12.88 9.56
N VAL A 41 -9.02 12.08 8.89
CA VAL A 41 -8.89 10.62 8.85
C VAL A 41 -8.56 10.21 7.42
N VAL A 42 -7.42 9.58 7.23
CA VAL A 42 -6.97 9.15 5.91
C VAL A 42 -7.31 7.67 5.73
N GLY A 43 -8.26 7.38 4.85
CA GLY A 43 -8.74 6.02 4.60
C GLY A 43 -7.87 5.22 3.63
N PRO A 44 -7.53 5.76 2.44
CA PRO A 44 -6.74 5.03 1.46
C PRO A 44 -5.22 5.13 1.71
N GLU A 45 -4.49 4.16 1.22
CA GLU A 45 -3.03 4.08 1.34
C GLU A 45 -2.27 5.11 0.48
N ALA A 46 -2.80 5.45 -0.69
CA ALA A 46 -2.09 6.30 -1.65
C ALA A 46 -1.69 7.68 -1.09
N PRO A 47 -2.56 8.48 -0.44
CA PRO A 47 -2.17 9.74 0.15
C PRO A 47 -1.20 9.57 1.34
N LEU A 48 -1.26 8.46 2.07
CA LEU A 48 -0.33 8.18 3.17
C LEU A 48 1.08 7.90 2.63
N VAL A 49 1.20 7.06 1.62
CA VAL A 49 2.47 6.78 0.92
C VAL A 49 3.02 8.03 0.24
N ALA A 50 2.15 8.91 -0.28
CA ALA A 50 2.55 10.20 -0.81
C ALA A 50 3.01 11.19 0.27
N GLY A 51 2.67 10.95 1.56
CA GLY A 51 3.16 11.73 2.70
C GLY A 51 2.22 12.82 3.19
N VAL A 52 0.90 12.65 3.07
CA VAL A 52 -0.07 13.63 3.55
C VAL A 52 0.10 13.95 5.03
N HIS A 53 0.39 12.95 5.89
CA HIS A 53 0.60 13.20 7.32
C HIS A 53 1.84 14.06 7.56
N ASP A 54 2.93 13.75 6.86
CA ASP A 54 4.18 14.55 6.94
C ASP A 54 3.98 15.97 6.42
N TYR A 55 3.16 16.16 5.37
CA TYR A 55 2.78 17.48 4.87
C TYR A 55 2.10 18.29 5.97
N PHE A 56 1.13 17.72 6.69
CA PHE A 56 0.47 18.42 7.82
C PHE A 56 1.46 18.75 8.93
N LEU A 57 2.33 17.85 9.33
CA LEU A 57 3.30 18.05 10.41
C LEU A 57 4.33 19.15 10.10
N ASN A 58 4.67 19.33 8.83
CA ASN A 58 5.70 20.28 8.39
C ASN A 58 5.15 21.67 8.01
N ASP A 59 3.84 21.87 8.08
CA ASP A 59 3.20 23.14 7.72
C ASP A 59 2.68 23.86 8.97
N ASP A 60 3.21 25.05 9.24
CA ASP A 60 2.92 25.83 10.45
C ASP A 60 1.43 26.19 10.63
N ASP A 61 0.69 26.31 9.53
CA ASP A 61 -0.74 26.67 9.57
C ASP A 61 -1.63 25.52 10.00
N ILE A 62 -1.23 24.27 9.72
CA ILE A 62 -2.06 23.06 9.90
C ILE A 62 -1.45 21.97 10.78
N LYS A 63 -0.19 22.11 11.22
CA LYS A 63 0.48 21.10 12.07
C LYS A 63 -0.21 20.80 13.40
N HIS A 64 -1.11 21.68 13.83
CA HIS A 64 -1.90 21.49 15.05
C HIS A 64 -3.12 20.58 14.84
N ILE A 65 -3.48 20.29 13.60
CA ILE A 65 -4.62 19.45 13.26
C ILE A 65 -4.23 17.97 13.38
N SER A 66 -5.04 17.21 14.07
CA SER A 66 -4.81 15.78 14.26
C SER A 66 -5.04 15.01 12.97
N VAL A 67 -4.09 14.17 12.58
CA VAL A 67 -4.21 13.28 11.41
C VAL A 67 -4.19 11.83 11.88
N ILE A 68 -5.24 11.08 11.56
CA ILE A 68 -5.27 9.62 11.76
C ILE A 68 -4.79 8.95 10.47
N GLY A 69 -3.67 8.28 10.57
CA GLY A 69 -2.97 7.58 9.50
C GLY A 69 -1.46 7.64 9.74
N PRO A 70 -0.69 6.66 9.28
CA PRO A 70 0.76 6.64 9.44
C PRO A 70 1.45 7.78 8.68
N GLN A 71 2.63 8.17 9.15
CA GLN A 71 3.56 9.00 8.38
C GLN A 71 4.11 8.20 7.20
N LYS A 72 4.69 8.89 6.23
CA LYS A 72 5.16 8.32 4.96
C LYS A 72 6.07 7.11 5.14
N GLU A 73 7.04 7.18 6.05
CA GLU A 73 7.97 6.07 6.31
C GLU A 73 7.23 4.80 6.80
N ALA A 74 6.25 4.97 7.68
CA ALA A 74 5.46 3.83 8.16
C ALA A 74 4.42 3.35 7.12
N ALA A 75 3.90 4.26 6.30
CA ALA A 75 3.01 3.93 5.18
C ALA A 75 3.70 3.09 4.10
N GLU A 76 5.04 3.12 4.04
CA GLU A 76 5.83 2.30 3.12
C GLU A 76 5.65 0.79 3.35
N LEU A 77 5.21 0.38 4.55
CA LEU A 77 4.80 -1.01 4.82
C LEU A 77 3.66 -1.49 3.91
N GLU A 78 2.83 -0.57 3.42
CA GLU A 78 1.80 -0.86 2.43
C GLU A 78 2.27 -0.46 1.01
N GLY A 79 3.09 0.59 0.92
CA GLY A 79 3.59 1.15 -0.34
C GLY A 79 4.55 0.22 -1.08
N SER A 80 5.36 -0.57 -0.36
CA SER A 80 6.33 -1.52 -0.93
C SER A 80 6.25 -2.86 -0.21
N LYS A 81 5.99 -3.90 -0.98
CA LYS A 81 5.95 -5.28 -0.45
C LYS A 81 7.33 -5.77 -0.03
N GLU A 82 8.37 -5.38 -0.77
CA GLU A 82 9.75 -5.69 -0.39
C GLU A 82 10.12 -5.01 0.92
N PHE A 83 9.83 -3.70 1.07
CA PHE A 83 10.07 -2.99 2.33
C PHE A 83 9.34 -3.65 3.50
N ALA A 84 8.06 -4.02 3.30
CA ALA A 84 7.30 -4.74 4.31
C ALA A 84 7.95 -6.08 4.68
N LYS A 85 8.39 -6.87 3.69
CA LYS A 85 9.06 -8.16 3.92
C LYS A 85 10.38 -7.99 4.67
N GLU A 86 11.19 -7.02 4.30
CA GLU A 86 12.44 -6.70 5.00
C GLU A 86 12.18 -6.26 6.43
N PHE A 87 11.15 -5.44 6.66
CA PHE A 87 10.73 -5.03 8.00
C PHE A 87 10.31 -6.24 8.84
N LEU A 88 9.43 -7.09 8.33
CA LEU A 88 8.96 -8.29 9.02
C LEU A 88 10.13 -9.22 9.38
N PHE A 89 11.07 -9.40 8.45
CA PHE A 89 12.26 -10.21 8.67
C PHE A 89 13.17 -9.63 9.77
N ARG A 90 13.47 -8.32 9.74
CA ARG A 90 14.28 -7.64 10.74
C ARG A 90 13.69 -7.76 12.15
N HIS A 91 12.36 -7.79 12.24
CA HIS A 91 11.64 -7.84 13.53
C HIS A 91 11.20 -9.26 13.91
N ASN A 92 11.63 -10.29 13.19
CA ASN A 92 11.27 -11.70 13.43
C ASN A 92 9.75 -11.92 13.46
N ILE A 93 9.01 -11.19 12.61
CA ILE A 93 7.57 -11.36 12.43
C ILE A 93 7.35 -12.41 11.35
N PRO A 94 6.58 -13.48 11.61
CA PRO A 94 6.32 -14.52 10.63
C PRO A 94 5.68 -13.98 9.35
N THR A 95 6.23 -14.37 8.21
CA THR A 95 5.72 -14.03 6.87
C THR A 95 6.12 -15.11 5.87
N ALA A 96 5.47 -15.15 4.71
CA ALA A 96 5.84 -16.05 3.62
C ALA A 96 7.31 -15.83 3.19
N ALA A 97 8.02 -16.92 2.91
CA ALA A 97 9.34 -16.83 2.27
C ALA A 97 9.22 -16.11 0.93
N TYR A 98 10.20 -15.29 0.59
CA TYR A 98 10.13 -14.44 -0.60
C TYR A 98 11.50 -14.15 -1.18
N GLU A 99 11.52 -13.73 -2.43
CA GLU A 99 12.65 -13.06 -3.07
C GLU A 99 12.14 -12.01 -4.06
N SER A 100 12.91 -10.92 -4.21
CA SER A 100 12.54 -9.78 -5.05
C SER A 100 13.39 -9.73 -6.31
N PHE A 101 12.75 -9.38 -7.43
CA PHE A 101 13.36 -9.34 -8.75
C PHE A 101 13.01 -8.07 -9.50
N THR A 102 13.97 -7.62 -10.32
CA THR A 102 13.82 -6.52 -11.26
C THR A 102 13.97 -7.03 -12.69
N LYS A 103 13.76 -6.14 -13.67
CA LYS A 103 13.98 -6.47 -15.07
C LYS A 103 15.39 -7.03 -15.32
N GLU A 104 16.40 -6.50 -14.64
CA GLU A 104 17.81 -6.93 -14.79
C GLU A 104 18.07 -8.31 -14.16
N THR A 105 17.21 -8.73 -13.24
CA THR A 105 17.37 -9.99 -12.51
C THR A 105 16.30 -11.03 -12.84
N VAL A 106 15.51 -10.82 -13.90
CA VAL A 106 14.40 -11.71 -14.29
C VAL A 106 14.84 -13.17 -14.47
N GLU A 107 16.05 -13.42 -15.00
CA GLU A 107 16.60 -14.77 -15.15
C GLU A 107 16.86 -15.47 -13.81
N LYS A 108 17.20 -14.70 -12.76
CA LYS A 108 17.28 -15.23 -11.39
C LYS A 108 15.88 -15.57 -10.87
N GLY A 109 14.90 -14.74 -11.18
CA GLY A 109 13.50 -14.99 -10.85
C GLY A 109 12.98 -16.30 -11.46
N TYR A 110 13.34 -16.62 -12.71
CA TYR A 110 12.98 -17.91 -13.30
C TYR A 110 13.59 -19.09 -12.54
N LYS A 111 14.86 -18.97 -12.13
CA LYS A 111 15.53 -20.00 -11.33
C LYS A 111 14.91 -20.14 -9.93
N PHE A 112 14.51 -19.03 -9.34
CA PHE A 112 13.83 -19.06 -8.05
C PHE A 112 12.46 -19.76 -8.15
N LEU A 113 11.67 -19.47 -9.19
CA LEU A 113 10.43 -20.18 -9.47
C LEU A 113 10.63 -21.69 -9.62
N ASP A 114 11.76 -22.13 -10.22
CA ASP A 114 12.11 -23.56 -10.33
C ASP A 114 12.33 -24.25 -8.98
N THR A 115 12.58 -23.49 -7.90
CA THR A 115 12.79 -24.01 -6.55
C THR A 115 11.51 -24.11 -5.72
N LEU A 116 10.43 -23.46 -6.17
CA LEU A 116 9.17 -23.39 -5.44
C LEU A 116 8.21 -24.50 -5.88
N ASN A 117 7.26 -24.81 -5.01
CA ASN A 117 6.11 -25.64 -5.33
C ASN A 117 4.89 -24.77 -5.66
N PRO A 118 4.03 -25.20 -6.62
CA PRO A 118 2.79 -24.46 -6.90
C PRO A 118 1.84 -24.49 -5.70
N PRO A 119 0.98 -23.47 -5.56
CA PRO A 119 0.83 -22.30 -6.44
C PRO A 119 1.96 -21.27 -6.31
N TYR A 120 2.31 -20.61 -7.40
CA TYR A 120 3.30 -19.53 -7.46
C TYR A 120 2.62 -18.19 -7.23
N VAL A 121 3.13 -17.40 -6.29
CA VAL A 121 2.57 -16.09 -5.95
C VAL A 121 3.52 -14.99 -6.41
N LEU A 122 3.09 -14.18 -7.37
CA LEU A 122 3.83 -13.04 -7.90
C LEU A 122 3.11 -11.74 -7.54
N LYS A 123 3.84 -10.79 -6.97
CA LYS A 123 3.27 -9.51 -6.53
C LYS A 123 4.08 -8.35 -7.09
N ALA A 124 3.44 -7.43 -7.82
CA ALA A 124 4.06 -6.15 -8.15
C ALA A 124 4.33 -5.39 -6.84
N ASP A 125 5.51 -4.79 -6.71
CA ASP A 125 5.97 -4.23 -5.44
C ASP A 125 5.21 -2.96 -5.05
N GLY A 126 4.87 -2.10 -5.99
CA GLY A 126 4.13 -0.86 -5.72
C GLY A 126 2.62 -1.03 -5.55
N LEU A 127 1.95 0.10 -5.30
CA LEU A 127 0.48 0.17 -5.28
C LEU A 127 -0.09 -0.13 -6.68
N ALA A 128 -0.92 -1.14 -6.77
CA ALA A 128 -1.54 -1.61 -8.02
C ALA A 128 -3.06 -1.79 -7.90
N ALA A 129 -3.70 -1.05 -6.97
CA ALA A 129 -5.15 -1.05 -6.73
C ALA A 129 -5.73 -2.48 -6.61
N GLY A 130 -5.05 -3.36 -5.88
CA GLY A 130 -5.46 -4.76 -5.69
C GLY A 130 -5.24 -5.68 -6.89
N LYS A 131 -4.72 -5.19 -8.01
CA LYS A 131 -4.52 -5.97 -9.25
C LYS A 131 -3.10 -6.52 -9.43
N GLY A 132 -2.17 -6.11 -8.57
CA GLY A 132 -0.75 -6.46 -8.68
C GLY A 132 -0.37 -7.84 -8.14
N VAL A 133 -1.34 -8.67 -7.72
CA VAL A 133 -1.10 -10.01 -7.19
C VAL A 133 -1.65 -11.05 -8.16
N VAL A 134 -0.80 -12.01 -8.54
CA VAL A 134 -1.16 -13.11 -9.44
C VAL A 134 -0.75 -14.43 -8.80
N ILE A 135 -1.66 -15.40 -8.78
CA ILE A 135 -1.45 -16.74 -8.24
C ILE A 135 -1.62 -17.75 -9.39
N LEU A 136 -0.59 -18.53 -9.66
CA LEU A 136 -0.51 -19.43 -10.79
C LEU A 136 -0.15 -20.86 -10.36
N LYS A 137 -0.68 -21.86 -11.05
CA LYS A 137 -0.44 -23.28 -10.76
C LYS A 137 0.56 -23.92 -11.70
N ASP A 138 0.78 -23.32 -12.87
CA ASP A 138 1.73 -23.81 -13.87
C ASP A 138 3.01 -22.97 -13.84
N LEU A 139 4.16 -23.65 -13.88
CA LEU A 139 5.46 -23.00 -13.83
C LEU A 139 5.75 -22.14 -15.06
N ASN A 140 5.35 -22.60 -16.25
CA ASN A 140 5.61 -21.85 -17.48
C ASN A 140 4.74 -20.60 -17.54
N GLU A 141 3.49 -20.68 -17.07
CA GLU A 141 2.62 -19.51 -16.89
C GLU A 141 3.21 -18.53 -15.89
N ALA A 142 3.76 -19.01 -14.75
CA ALA A 142 4.40 -18.15 -13.75
C ALA A 142 5.63 -17.43 -14.31
N LYS A 143 6.47 -18.11 -15.10
CA LYS A 143 7.61 -17.48 -15.78
C LYS A 143 7.18 -16.48 -16.84
N ALA A 144 6.14 -16.79 -17.62
CA ALA A 144 5.57 -15.85 -18.59
C ALA A 144 5.00 -14.60 -17.92
N GLU A 145 4.29 -14.77 -16.80
CA GLU A 145 3.74 -13.67 -16.03
C GLU A 145 4.85 -12.80 -15.41
N LEU A 146 5.90 -13.40 -14.84
CA LEU A 146 7.03 -12.66 -14.32
C LEU A 146 7.69 -11.77 -15.40
N LYS A 147 7.84 -12.31 -16.61
CA LYS A 147 8.31 -11.55 -17.76
C LYS A 147 7.37 -10.41 -18.09
N SER A 148 6.07 -10.68 -18.19
CA SER A 148 5.06 -9.66 -18.49
C SER A 148 5.07 -8.53 -17.45
N MET A 149 5.19 -8.87 -16.18
CA MET A 149 5.27 -7.88 -15.11
C MET A 149 6.54 -7.03 -15.21
N LEU A 150 7.73 -7.66 -15.27
CA LEU A 150 9.01 -6.95 -15.17
C LEU A 150 9.50 -6.35 -16.50
N VAL A 151 9.30 -7.05 -17.61
CA VAL A 151 9.87 -6.65 -18.91
C VAL A 151 8.87 -5.81 -19.69
N ASP A 152 7.60 -6.23 -19.71
CA ASP A 152 6.53 -5.55 -20.45
C ASP A 152 5.82 -4.48 -19.59
N ALA A 153 6.24 -4.31 -18.33
CA ALA A 153 5.73 -3.31 -17.37
C ALA A 153 4.20 -3.35 -17.21
N LYS A 154 3.60 -4.54 -17.10
CA LYS A 154 2.15 -4.77 -17.05
C LYS A 154 1.38 -3.88 -16.06
N PHE A 155 2.01 -3.50 -14.95
CA PHE A 155 1.44 -2.62 -13.92
C PHE A 155 2.16 -1.26 -13.82
N GLY A 156 2.81 -0.81 -14.91
CA GLY A 156 3.52 0.48 -14.95
C GLY A 156 4.64 0.56 -13.91
N GLU A 157 4.69 1.64 -13.15
CA GLU A 157 5.74 1.88 -12.13
C GLU A 157 5.81 0.75 -11.07
N ALA A 158 4.67 0.18 -10.68
CA ALA A 158 4.63 -0.94 -9.73
C ALA A 158 5.33 -2.20 -10.25
N SER A 159 5.53 -2.31 -11.58
CA SER A 159 6.24 -3.41 -12.24
C SER A 159 7.77 -3.26 -12.25
N LYS A 160 8.33 -2.20 -11.69
CA LYS A 160 9.80 -2.06 -11.60
C LYS A 160 10.42 -3.19 -10.78
N LYS A 161 9.66 -3.74 -9.86
CA LYS A 161 10.05 -4.85 -9.00
C LYS A 161 8.88 -5.81 -8.80
N VAL A 162 9.17 -7.10 -8.73
CA VAL A 162 8.21 -8.16 -8.40
C VAL A 162 8.74 -8.96 -7.23
N VAL A 163 7.91 -9.14 -6.23
CA VAL A 163 8.15 -10.04 -5.10
C VAL A 163 7.51 -11.38 -5.45
N ILE A 164 8.30 -12.44 -5.45
CA ILE A 164 7.81 -13.83 -5.57
C ILE A 164 7.76 -14.39 -4.15
N GLU A 165 6.63 -14.97 -3.78
CA GLU A 165 6.41 -15.52 -2.44
C GLU A 165 6.00 -16.98 -2.50
N GLU A 166 6.27 -17.72 -1.44
CA GLU A 166 5.59 -18.99 -1.22
C GLU A 166 4.10 -18.80 -1.00
N PHE A 167 3.32 -19.76 -1.45
CA PHE A 167 1.88 -19.75 -1.17
C PHE A 167 1.62 -20.22 0.26
N LEU A 168 0.92 -19.39 1.02
CA LEU A 168 0.43 -19.75 2.35
C LEU A 168 -1.01 -20.27 2.22
N ASP A 169 -1.23 -21.53 2.61
CA ASP A 169 -2.57 -22.11 2.70
C ASP A 169 -3.13 -21.88 4.09
N GLY A 170 -4.37 -21.38 4.18
CA GLY A 170 -4.99 -21.07 5.45
C GLY A 170 -6.29 -20.26 5.33
N ILE A 171 -6.78 -19.84 6.48
CA ILE A 171 -7.96 -18.97 6.58
C ILE A 171 -7.46 -17.52 6.61
N GLU A 172 -7.93 -16.72 5.66
CA GLU A 172 -7.63 -15.28 5.63
C GLU A 172 -8.44 -14.56 6.70
N LEU A 173 -7.78 -13.71 7.47
CA LEU A 173 -8.35 -12.93 8.56
C LEU A 173 -7.81 -11.50 8.53
N SER A 174 -8.71 -10.51 8.65
CA SER A 174 -8.34 -9.12 8.86
C SER A 174 -8.45 -8.74 10.33
N CYS A 175 -7.43 -8.08 10.85
CA CYS A 175 -7.42 -7.54 12.20
C CYS A 175 -7.10 -6.04 12.13
N PHE A 176 -8.03 -5.22 12.59
CA PHE A 176 -7.86 -3.76 12.61
C PHE A 176 -7.45 -3.29 14.00
N VAL A 177 -6.45 -2.42 14.03
CA VAL A 177 -5.89 -1.88 15.28
C VAL A 177 -5.77 -0.37 15.15
N LEU A 178 -6.31 0.36 16.13
CA LEU A 178 -6.03 1.77 16.31
C LEU A 178 -4.90 1.93 17.33
N THR A 179 -3.88 2.71 16.99
CA THR A 179 -2.72 2.92 17.87
C THR A 179 -2.23 4.36 17.87
N ASP A 180 -1.68 4.78 19.00
CA ASP A 180 -0.94 6.05 19.18
C ASP A 180 0.60 5.83 19.18
N GLY A 181 1.05 4.63 18.80
CA GLY A 181 2.46 4.23 18.83
C GLY A 181 2.95 3.68 20.17
N LYS A 182 2.14 3.77 21.24
CA LYS A 182 2.45 3.23 22.58
C LYS A 182 1.35 2.29 23.06
N ASN A 183 0.12 2.67 22.84
CA ASN A 183 -1.07 1.91 23.20
C ASN A 183 -1.78 1.47 21.93
N TYR A 184 -2.61 0.46 22.04
CA TYR A 184 -3.44 0.02 20.92
C TYR A 184 -4.82 -0.46 21.40
N LYS A 185 -5.77 -0.40 20.48
CA LYS A 185 -7.11 -0.95 20.67
C LYS A 185 -7.49 -1.72 19.41
N MET A 186 -7.89 -2.97 19.57
CA MET A 186 -8.50 -3.75 18.50
C MET A 186 -9.91 -3.25 18.25
N LEU A 187 -10.28 -3.15 16.97
CA LEU A 187 -11.58 -2.68 16.49
C LEU A 187 -12.46 -3.88 16.12
#